data_a6751dd1ff8c9e621a7c969d892cd351
#
_entry.id   a6751dd1ff8c9e621a7c969d892cd351
#
_cell.length_a   1.000
_cell.length_b   1.000
_cell.length_c   1.000
_cell.angle_alpha   90.00
_cell.angle_beta   90.00
_cell.angle_gamma   90.00
#
_symmetry.space_group_name_H-M   'P 1'
#
loop_
_entity.id
_entity.type
_entity.pdbx_description
1 polymer ?
#
loop_
_entity_poly.entity_id
_entity_poly.type
_entity_poly.pdbx_seq_one_letter_code
_entity_poly.pdbx_strand_id
1 'polypeptide(L)'
;MRKFKNGGDGALTALLVAPAGLTRRIMIDAVDGFAPTDAVLLDETHLLVLHRRFTGAETAAAISIVDLAPVLAGGSAAPGRLLARWGRDGKWPVDKMEGIALVRRKTGPPIVYLVSDDNFSAAQRTLLLQLEIIAPLR
;
A
#
# COMPACT_ATOMS: atom_id res chain seq x y z
N MET A 1 -10.79 -9.54 -1.36
CA MET A 1 -10.02 -8.60 -0.53
C MET A 1 -10.90 -8.11 0.62
N ARG A 2 -10.46 -8.28 1.83
CA ARG A 2 -11.28 -7.91 2.98
C ARG A 2 -11.15 -6.44 3.31
N LYS A 3 -12.27 -5.79 3.62
CA LYS A 3 -12.32 -4.38 3.97
C LYS A 3 -11.54 -4.14 5.26
N PHE A 4 -10.55 -3.29 5.19
CA PHE A 4 -9.90 -2.72 6.35
C PHE A 4 -10.85 -1.71 6.99
N LYS A 5 -11.09 -1.83 8.29
CA LYS A 5 -11.78 -0.79 9.05
C LYS A 5 -10.77 0.13 9.67
N ASN A 6 -10.94 1.43 9.48
CA ASN A 6 -10.17 2.39 10.27
C ASN A 6 -10.48 2.16 11.75
N GLY A 7 -9.53 1.65 12.48
CA GLY A 7 -9.56 1.72 13.93
C GLY A 7 -9.33 3.17 14.34
N GLY A 8 -10.01 3.63 15.38
CA GLY A 8 -10.10 5.04 15.75
C GLY A 8 -8.82 5.79 16.08
N ASP A 9 -7.63 5.23 15.87
CA ASP A 9 -6.34 5.84 16.20
C ASP A 9 -5.31 5.72 15.07
N GLY A 10 -5.74 5.84 13.82
CA GLY A 10 -4.82 5.77 12.69
C GLY A 10 -4.32 4.35 12.37
N ALA A 11 -5.03 3.34 12.82
CA ALA A 11 -4.72 1.95 12.55
C ALA A 11 -5.79 1.29 11.66
N LEU A 12 -5.34 0.34 10.83
CA LEU A 12 -6.19 -0.50 10.00
C LEU A 12 -6.28 -1.90 10.61
N THR A 13 -7.48 -2.45 10.68
CA THR A 13 -7.65 -3.86 11.05
C THR A 13 -7.50 -4.73 9.82
N ALA A 14 -6.58 -5.69 9.89
CA ALA A 14 -6.33 -6.66 8.84
C ALA A 14 -6.53 -8.08 9.37
N LEU A 15 -6.73 -9.03 8.47
CA LEU A 15 -6.77 -10.45 8.78
C LEU A 15 -5.55 -11.13 8.18
N LEU A 16 -4.74 -11.72 9.04
CA LEU A 16 -3.66 -12.60 8.63
C LEU A 16 -4.22 -14.00 8.51
N VAL A 17 -4.13 -14.56 7.31
CA VAL A 17 -4.62 -15.92 7.02
C VAL A 17 -3.42 -16.82 6.79
N ALA A 18 -3.24 -17.79 7.66
CA ALA A 18 -2.18 -18.79 7.51
C ALA A 18 -2.57 -19.84 6.45
N PRO A 19 -1.58 -20.53 5.85
CA PRO A 19 -1.86 -21.56 4.83
C PRO A 19 -2.80 -22.68 5.32
N ALA A 20 -2.81 -22.97 6.61
CA ALA A 20 -3.71 -23.96 7.23
C ALA A 20 -5.14 -23.44 7.47
N GLY A 21 -5.46 -22.22 7.05
CA GLY A 21 -6.78 -21.62 7.21
C GLY A 21 -7.01 -20.93 8.55
N LEU A 22 -6.07 -20.98 9.48
CA LEU A 22 -6.16 -20.24 10.74
C LEU A 22 -6.06 -18.73 10.45
N THR A 23 -6.95 -17.97 11.05
CA THR A 23 -6.99 -16.51 10.86
C THR A 23 -6.69 -15.79 12.17
N ARG A 24 -5.98 -14.67 12.05
CA ARG A 24 -5.66 -13.82 13.19
C ARG A 24 -5.84 -12.36 12.80
N ARG A 25 -6.48 -11.62 13.69
CA ARG A 25 -6.66 -10.18 13.49
C ARG A 25 -5.37 -9.46 13.89
N ILE A 26 -4.94 -8.56 13.04
CA ILE A 26 -3.77 -7.71 13.29
C ILE A 26 -4.11 -6.25 13.01
N MET A 27 -3.33 -5.35 13.59
CA MET A 27 -3.42 -3.92 13.36
C MET A 27 -2.24 -3.46 12.53
N ILE A 28 -2.51 -2.68 11.49
CA ILE A 28 -1.49 -2.08 10.62
C ILE A 28 -1.62 -0.57 10.72
N ASP A 29 -0.50 0.15 10.80
CA ASP A 29 -0.53 1.61 10.79
C ASP A 29 -1.14 2.13 9.50
N ALA A 30 -2.09 3.04 9.63
CA ALA A 30 -2.77 3.68 8.51
C ALA A 30 -1.99 4.90 8.01
N VAL A 31 -2.23 5.27 6.75
CA VAL A 31 -1.88 6.61 6.25
C VAL A 31 -3.13 7.48 6.41
N ASP A 32 -2.99 8.55 7.18
CA ASP A 32 -4.13 9.40 7.56
C ASP A 32 -4.89 9.94 6.35
N GLY A 33 -6.19 9.76 6.36
CA GLY A 33 -7.08 10.18 5.28
C GLY A 33 -7.04 9.32 4.02
N PHE A 34 -6.26 8.24 3.99
CA PHE A 34 -6.17 7.32 2.86
C PHE A 34 -6.81 5.97 3.18
N ALA A 35 -7.23 5.27 2.13
CA ALA A 35 -7.71 3.90 2.22
C ALA A 35 -6.73 2.96 1.49
N PRO A 36 -6.39 1.81 2.08
CA PRO A 36 -5.55 0.83 1.39
C PRO A 36 -6.31 0.19 0.23
N THR A 37 -5.63 -0.02 -0.88
CA THR A 37 -6.22 -0.65 -2.07
C THR A 37 -5.56 -1.97 -2.43
N ASP A 38 -4.26 -2.08 -2.22
CA ASP A 38 -3.51 -3.30 -2.54
C ASP A 38 -2.22 -3.33 -1.73
N ALA A 39 -1.57 -4.50 -1.71
CA ALA A 39 -0.32 -4.68 -1.01
C ALA A 39 0.54 -5.76 -1.67
N VAL A 40 1.86 -5.63 -1.53
CA VAL A 40 2.82 -6.60 -2.04
C VAL A 40 3.97 -6.77 -1.04
N LEU A 41 4.47 -7.99 -0.89
CA LEU A 41 5.65 -8.23 -0.06
C LEU A 41 6.90 -7.67 -0.73
N LEU A 42 7.63 -6.84 0.01
CA LEU A 42 8.95 -6.36 -0.39
C LEU A 42 10.02 -7.42 -0.09
N ASP A 43 9.92 -8.02 1.07
CA ASP A 43 10.78 -9.11 1.54
C ASP A 43 10.01 -10.00 2.52
N GLU A 44 10.68 -10.88 3.24
CA GLU A 44 10.05 -11.83 4.16
C GLU A 44 9.32 -11.17 5.33
N THR A 45 9.66 -9.92 5.67
CA THR A 45 9.12 -9.22 6.84
C THR A 45 8.54 -7.86 6.54
N HIS A 46 8.63 -7.37 5.31
CA HIS A 46 8.12 -6.04 4.96
C HIS A 46 7.07 -6.10 3.86
N LEU A 47 5.99 -5.36 4.08
CA LEU A 47 4.87 -5.22 3.16
C LEU A 47 4.83 -3.79 2.65
N LEU A 48 4.75 -3.63 1.33
CA LEU A 48 4.40 -2.35 0.73
C LEU A 48 2.88 -2.30 0.59
N VAL A 49 2.28 -1.22 1.08
CA VAL A 49 0.84 -1.01 0.99
C VAL A 49 0.57 0.21 0.13
N LEU A 50 -0.25 0.02 -0.89
CA LEU A 50 -0.75 1.10 -1.73
C LEU A 50 -2.02 1.66 -1.10
N HIS A 51 -2.08 2.99 -1.03
CA HIS A 51 -3.23 3.71 -0.49
C HIS A 51 -3.74 4.72 -1.51
N ARG A 52 -5.02 5.01 -1.44
CA ARG A 52 -5.63 6.07 -2.24
C ARG A 52 -6.48 7.00 -1.38
N ARG A 53 -6.62 8.23 -1.85
CA ARG A 53 -7.58 9.19 -1.36
C ARG A 53 -8.34 9.76 -2.53
N PHE A 54 -9.66 9.73 -2.42
CA PHE A 54 -10.55 10.33 -3.41
C PHE A 54 -11.71 10.99 -2.69
N THR A 55 -11.85 12.31 -2.86
CA THR A 55 -12.87 13.10 -2.19
C THR A 55 -13.81 13.79 -3.18
N GLY A 56 -13.72 13.48 -4.48
CA GLY A 56 -14.40 14.21 -5.55
C GLY A 56 -13.63 15.45 -6.00
N ALA A 57 -13.01 16.18 -5.06
CA ALA A 57 -12.17 17.34 -5.35
C ALA A 57 -10.68 16.99 -5.41
N GLU A 58 -10.27 15.93 -4.72
CA GLU A 58 -8.86 15.53 -4.61
C GLU A 58 -8.70 14.05 -4.96
N THR A 59 -7.66 13.78 -5.75
CA THR A 59 -7.18 12.42 -6.02
C THR A 59 -5.71 12.37 -5.60
N ALA A 60 -5.37 11.43 -4.74
CA ALA A 60 -4.01 11.25 -4.25
C ALA A 60 -3.71 9.76 -4.02
N ALA A 61 -2.44 9.43 -4.03
CA ALA A 61 -1.95 8.10 -3.73
C ALA A 61 -0.81 8.17 -2.71
N ALA A 62 -0.60 7.08 -2.02
CA ALA A 62 0.49 6.93 -1.07
C ALA A 62 0.99 5.48 -1.06
N ILE A 63 2.25 5.31 -0.70
CA ILE A 63 2.84 4.00 -0.44
C ILE A 63 3.43 4.05 0.96
N SER A 64 3.07 3.08 1.79
CA SER A 64 3.69 2.85 3.09
C SER A 64 4.45 1.55 3.10
N ILE A 65 5.42 1.45 4.00
CA ILE A 65 6.11 0.20 4.32
C ILE A 65 5.69 -0.23 5.71
N VAL A 66 5.30 -1.49 5.86
CA VAL A 66 4.82 -2.09 7.11
C VAL A 66 5.79 -3.18 7.51
N ASP A 67 6.24 -3.14 8.77
CA ASP A 67 7.09 -4.17 9.36
C ASP A 67 6.21 -5.26 9.97
N LEU A 68 6.25 -6.44 9.37
CA LEU A 68 5.49 -7.61 9.81
C LEU A 68 6.23 -8.42 10.89
N ALA A 69 7.49 -8.12 11.17
CA ALA A 69 8.27 -8.93 12.11
C ALA A 69 7.61 -9.09 13.49
N PRO A 70 7.04 -8.03 14.12
CA PRO A 70 6.33 -8.19 15.38
C PRO A 70 5.14 -9.13 15.29
N VAL A 71 4.38 -9.07 14.20
CA VAL A 71 3.20 -9.92 13.98
C VAL A 71 3.61 -11.37 13.72
N LEU A 72 4.65 -11.58 12.93
CA LEU A 72 5.18 -12.93 12.67
C LEU A 72 5.75 -13.58 13.92
N ALA A 73 6.20 -12.79 14.91
CA ALA A 73 6.63 -13.26 16.21
C ALA A 73 5.49 -13.46 17.22
N GLY A 74 4.23 -13.31 16.82
CA GLY A 74 3.05 -13.52 17.65
C GLY A 74 2.37 -12.25 18.17
N GLY A 75 2.91 -11.07 17.88
CA GLY A 75 2.28 -9.79 18.20
C GLY A 75 1.06 -9.48 17.35
N SER A 76 0.33 -8.45 17.74
CA SER A 76 -0.92 -8.07 17.08
C SER A 76 -0.83 -6.77 16.26
N ALA A 77 0.30 -6.06 16.31
CA ALA A 77 0.47 -4.79 15.63
C ALA A 77 1.70 -4.80 14.73
N ALA A 78 1.54 -4.30 13.51
CA ALA A 78 2.59 -4.13 12.54
C ALA A 78 2.80 -2.63 12.30
N PRO A 79 3.92 -2.05 12.76
CA PRO A 79 4.19 -0.64 12.56
C PRO A 79 4.48 -0.34 11.09
N GLY A 80 4.09 0.85 10.65
CA GLY A 80 4.32 1.29 9.29
C GLY A 80 4.82 2.72 9.23
N ARG A 81 5.39 3.09 8.09
CA ARG A 81 5.77 4.46 7.81
C ARG A 81 5.53 4.80 6.34
N LEU A 82 5.27 6.07 6.10
CA LEU A 82 5.06 6.59 4.77
C LEU A 82 6.37 6.57 3.98
N LEU A 83 6.35 6.02 2.77
CA LEU A 83 7.46 6.10 1.82
C LEU A 83 7.27 7.22 0.81
N ALA A 84 6.05 7.34 0.27
CA ALA A 84 5.76 8.32 -0.75
C ALA A 84 4.29 8.71 -0.68
N ARG A 85 4.00 9.96 -1.00
CA ARG A 85 2.65 10.51 -1.14
C ARG A 85 2.66 11.51 -2.27
N TRP A 86 1.67 11.45 -3.16
CA TRP A 86 1.53 12.41 -4.25
C TRP A 86 0.07 12.59 -4.65
N GLY A 87 -0.20 13.78 -5.16
CA GLY A 87 -1.49 14.15 -5.72
C GLY A 87 -1.31 14.76 -7.10
N ARG A 88 -2.37 15.39 -7.62
CA ARG A 88 -2.36 16.00 -8.97
C ARG A 88 -1.31 17.10 -9.12
N ASP A 89 -0.94 17.77 -8.04
CA ASP A 89 0.10 18.82 -8.01
C ASP A 89 1.51 18.24 -7.86
N GLY A 90 1.64 16.92 -7.75
CA GLY A 90 2.91 16.25 -7.59
C GLY A 90 3.63 16.01 -8.91
N LYS A 91 4.88 15.54 -8.80
CA LYS A 91 5.73 15.22 -9.96
C LYS A 91 5.23 14.01 -10.74
N TRP A 92 4.53 13.10 -10.08
CA TRP A 92 4.05 11.86 -10.68
C TRP A 92 2.60 11.99 -11.05
N PRO A 93 2.18 11.41 -12.19
CA PRO A 93 0.78 11.35 -12.51
C PRO A 93 0.02 10.53 -11.48
N VAL A 94 -1.23 10.89 -11.24
CA VAL A 94 -2.10 10.20 -10.29
C VAL A 94 -3.49 10.02 -10.88
N ASP A 95 -4.07 8.89 -10.56
CA ASP A 95 -5.48 8.61 -10.67
C ASP A 95 -5.87 7.65 -9.54
N LYS A 96 -6.99 6.99 -9.61
CA LYS A 96 -7.40 6.01 -8.59
C LYS A 96 -6.50 4.77 -8.69
N MET A 97 -5.43 4.76 -7.93
CA MET A 97 -4.45 3.67 -7.94
C MET A 97 -5.04 2.44 -7.24
N GLU A 98 -5.09 1.32 -7.96
CA GLU A 98 -5.80 0.10 -7.53
C GLU A 98 -4.87 -1.09 -7.30
N GLY A 99 -3.72 -1.14 -7.96
CA GLY A 99 -2.84 -2.29 -7.90
C GLY A 99 -1.37 -1.93 -7.73
N ILE A 100 -0.65 -2.79 -7.02
CA ILE A 100 0.79 -2.69 -6.81
C ILE A 100 1.45 -4.06 -7.07
N ALA A 101 2.57 -4.04 -7.79
CA ALA A 101 3.39 -5.22 -8.02
C ALA A 101 4.87 -4.88 -7.81
N LEU A 102 5.66 -5.87 -7.45
CA LEU A 102 7.09 -5.73 -7.23
C LEU A 102 7.85 -6.66 -8.17
N VAL A 103 8.86 -6.12 -8.82
CA VAL A 103 9.81 -6.91 -9.61
C VAL A 103 11.20 -6.78 -9.01
N ARG A 104 11.77 -7.92 -8.64
CA ARG A 104 13.16 -7.99 -8.17
C ARG A 104 14.09 -8.12 -9.35
N ARG A 105 15.15 -7.32 -9.35
CA ARG A 105 16.20 -7.40 -10.36
C ARG A 105 17.40 -8.14 -9.81
N LYS A 106 18.19 -8.76 -10.69
CA LYS A 106 19.45 -9.40 -10.29
C LYS A 106 20.44 -8.38 -9.73
N THR A 107 20.43 -7.18 -10.27
CA THR A 107 21.25 -6.05 -9.83
C THR A 107 20.41 -4.79 -9.78
N GLY A 108 20.67 -3.93 -8.80
CA GLY A 108 19.98 -2.67 -8.63
C GLY A 108 18.73 -2.79 -7.74
N PRO A 109 18.07 -1.66 -7.49
CA PRO A 109 16.89 -1.62 -6.61
C PRO A 109 15.69 -2.33 -7.23
N PRO A 110 14.77 -2.83 -6.41
CA PRO A 110 13.52 -3.39 -6.91
C PRO A 110 12.67 -2.33 -7.60
N ILE A 111 11.87 -2.78 -8.56
CA ILE A 111 10.94 -1.95 -9.30
C ILE A 111 9.53 -2.20 -8.78
N VAL A 112 8.81 -1.13 -8.52
CA VAL A 112 7.40 -1.15 -8.14
C VAL A 112 6.58 -0.67 -9.33
N TYR A 113 5.58 -1.44 -9.70
CA TYR A 113 4.57 -1.06 -10.69
C TYR A 113 3.27 -0.74 -9.99
N LEU A 114 2.68 0.39 -10.34
CA LEU A 114 1.37 0.81 -9.87
C LEU A 114 0.44 0.93 -11.06
N VAL A 115 -0.80 0.50 -10.89
CA VAL A 115 -1.82 0.61 -11.92
C VAL A 115 -3.06 1.29 -11.35
N SER A 116 -3.64 2.20 -12.13
CA SER A 116 -4.97 2.75 -11.87
C SER A 116 -6.01 2.11 -12.77
N ASP A 117 -7.27 2.28 -12.40
CA ASP A 117 -8.40 1.86 -13.22
C ASP A 117 -9.26 3.09 -13.54
N ASP A 118 -9.67 3.25 -14.79
CA ASP A 118 -10.54 4.33 -15.21
C ASP A 118 -12.00 4.12 -14.81
N ASN A 119 -12.36 2.93 -14.33
CA ASN A 119 -13.73 2.55 -13.93
C ASN A 119 -14.77 2.87 -15.02
N PHE A 120 -14.38 2.78 -16.31
CA PHE A 120 -15.19 3.16 -17.47
C PHE A 120 -15.64 4.64 -17.45
N SER A 121 -14.90 5.49 -16.74
CA SER A 121 -15.19 6.93 -16.66
C SER A 121 -14.25 7.72 -17.58
N ALA A 122 -14.81 8.58 -18.42
CA ALA A 122 -14.02 9.47 -19.30
C ALA A 122 -13.19 10.51 -18.49
N ALA A 123 -13.55 10.76 -17.22
CA ALA A 123 -12.82 11.65 -16.33
C ALA A 123 -11.62 10.98 -15.63
N GLN A 124 -11.47 9.67 -15.79
CA GLN A 124 -10.41 8.87 -15.16
C GLN A 124 -9.52 8.24 -16.23
N ARG A 125 -8.33 7.86 -15.84
CA ARG A 125 -7.33 7.26 -16.74
C ARG A 125 -6.81 5.95 -16.17
N THR A 126 -6.52 5.01 -17.06
CA THR A 126 -5.71 3.85 -16.70
C THR A 126 -4.25 4.23 -16.88
N LEU A 127 -3.53 4.30 -15.77
CA LEU A 127 -2.11 4.64 -15.70
C LEU A 127 -1.31 3.42 -15.25
N LEU A 128 -0.13 3.26 -15.82
CA LEU A 128 0.89 2.34 -15.31
C LEU A 128 2.12 3.16 -14.95
N LEU A 129 2.46 3.17 -13.67
CA LEU A 129 3.66 3.83 -13.16
C LEU A 129 4.74 2.80 -12.86
N GLN A 130 5.97 3.14 -13.20
CA GLN A 130 7.14 2.36 -12.84
C GLN A 130 8.02 3.20 -11.93
N LEU A 131 8.27 2.72 -10.72
CA LEU A 131 9.04 3.41 -9.70
C LEU A 131 10.18 2.51 -9.22
N GLU A 132 11.31 3.12 -8.87
CA GLU A 132 12.41 2.41 -8.23
C GLU A 132 12.47 2.76 -6.74
N ILE A 133 12.77 1.78 -5.92
CA ILE A 133 13.00 1.98 -4.49
C ILE A 133 14.49 2.23 -4.29
N ILE A 134 14.89 3.49 -4.23
CA ILE A 134 16.30 3.91 -4.16
C ILE A 134 16.75 4.32 -2.75
N ALA A 135 15.83 4.46 -1.81
CA ALA A 135 16.14 4.87 -0.44
C ALA A 135 16.32 3.66 0.48
N PRO A 136 17.11 3.79 1.56
CA PRO A 136 17.14 2.76 2.60
C PRO A 136 15.74 2.60 3.19
N LEU A 137 15.26 1.36 3.22
CA LEU A 137 13.92 1.04 3.69
C LEU A 137 13.87 0.75 5.19
N ARG A 138 14.95 1.04 5.88
CA ARG A 138 15.10 0.78 7.32
C ARG A 138 15.03 2.03 8.16
#